data_76d84c832a01b86e80303593800a4f7f
#
_entry.id   76d84c832a01b86e80303593800a4f7f
#
_cell.length_a   1.000
_cell.length_b   1.000
_cell.length_c   1.000
_cell.angle_alpha   90.00
_cell.angle_beta   90.00
_cell.angle_gamma   90.00
#
_symmetry.space_group_name_H-M   'P 1'
#
loop_
_entity.id
_entity.type
_entity.pdbx_description
1 polymer ?
#
loop_
_entity_poly.entity_id
_entity_poly.type
_entity_poly.pdbx_seq_one_letter_code
_entity_poly.pdbx_strand_id
1 'polypeptide(L)'
;QLCDKMAIMNQDGELCQLGADEDIILRPANRFVFEFIGVSNFFTLSRLGGDWCFAGNRNLVFDGTVPAQFDKAGTVDMGVRPNNITFDPASPVKAKVKRSVFLGSEYDYFVEFDGREVRVQKNAFDAMQTGAVEQEGDTVGLKFVGPEFYPTAGKEEAV
;
A
#
# COMPACT_ATOMS: atom_id res chain seq x y z
N GLN A 1 -18.95 -11.36 15.69
CA GLN A 1 -17.58 -11.50 16.20
C GLN A 1 -17.44 -12.78 16.99
N LEU A 2 -16.54 -13.67 16.57
CA LEU A 2 -16.38 -15.01 17.16
C LEU A 2 -15.27 -15.08 18.22
N CYS A 3 -14.40 -14.06 18.30
CA CYS A 3 -13.24 -14.06 19.19
C CYS A 3 -13.06 -12.72 19.86
N ASP A 4 -12.64 -12.76 21.14
CA ASP A 4 -12.23 -11.55 21.87
C ASP A 4 -10.80 -11.17 21.58
N LYS A 5 -9.95 -12.15 21.26
CA LYS A 5 -8.53 -11.97 20.94
C LYS A 5 -8.13 -12.87 19.80
N MET A 6 -7.17 -12.38 19.02
CA MET A 6 -6.59 -13.08 17.88
C MET A 6 -5.06 -13.12 18.02
N ALA A 7 -4.48 -14.25 17.66
CA ALA A 7 -3.03 -14.42 17.61
C ALA A 7 -2.62 -14.72 16.17
N ILE A 8 -1.66 -13.99 15.66
CA ILE A 8 -1.07 -14.22 14.33
C ILE A 8 0.33 -14.82 14.51
N MET A 9 0.53 -15.98 13.91
CA MET A 9 1.81 -16.70 13.97
C MET A 9 2.38 -16.84 12.55
N ASN A 10 3.70 -16.77 12.44
CA ASN A 10 4.37 -16.99 11.16
C ASN A 10 4.56 -18.49 10.88
N GLN A 11 5.19 -18.80 9.76
CA GLN A 11 5.42 -20.18 9.31
C GLN A 11 6.35 -20.97 10.25
N ASP A 12 7.20 -20.27 10.99
CA ASP A 12 8.12 -20.88 11.96
C ASP A 12 7.50 -21.05 13.34
N GLY A 13 6.21 -20.71 13.49
CA GLY A 13 5.49 -20.83 14.74
C GLY A 13 5.74 -19.68 15.72
N GLU A 14 6.37 -18.61 15.27
CA GLU A 14 6.60 -17.44 16.10
C GLU A 14 5.37 -16.56 16.18
N LEU A 15 5.05 -16.09 17.39
CA LEU A 15 3.95 -15.16 17.60
C LEU A 15 4.32 -13.78 17.06
N CYS A 16 3.60 -13.32 16.04
CA CYS A 16 3.82 -12.02 15.42
C CYS A 16 2.99 -10.92 16.07
N GLN A 17 1.76 -11.24 16.44
CA GLN A 17 0.87 -10.29 17.10
C GLN A 17 -0.22 -11.01 17.88
N LEU A 18 -0.55 -10.47 19.05
CA LEU A 18 -1.67 -10.89 19.87
C LEU A 18 -2.48 -9.65 20.26
N GLY A 19 -3.77 -9.68 20.07
CA GLY A 19 -4.63 -8.56 20.45
C GLY A 19 -6.08 -8.77 20.03
N ALA A 20 -6.88 -7.74 20.23
CA ALA A 20 -8.23 -7.70 19.68
C ALA A 20 -8.16 -7.67 18.16
N ASP A 21 -9.16 -8.23 17.51
CA ASP A 21 -9.22 -8.26 16.05
C ASP A 21 -9.10 -6.86 15.44
N GLU A 22 -9.76 -5.87 16.03
CA GLU A 22 -9.67 -4.47 15.57
C GLU A 22 -8.23 -3.93 15.62
N ASP A 23 -7.49 -4.25 16.69
CA ASP A 23 -6.12 -3.79 16.83
C ASP A 23 -5.19 -4.42 15.79
N ILE A 24 -5.41 -5.68 15.48
CA ILE A 24 -4.61 -6.38 14.47
C ILE A 24 -4.90 -5.84 13.08
N ILE A 25 -6.18 -5.56 12.78
CA ILE A 25 -6.59 -5.03 11.48
C ILE A 25 -6.12 -3.58 11.28
N LEU A 26 -6.27 -2.75 12.31
CA LEU A 26 -5.97 -1.32 12.22
C LEU A 26 -4.50 -0.99 12.46
N ARG A 27 -3.81 -1.82 13.24
CA ARG A 27 -2.42 -1.59 13.64
C ARG A 27 -1.59 -2.88 13.55
N PRO A 28 -1.43 -3.43 12.33
CA PRO A 28 -0.60 -4.62 12.15
C PRO A 28 0.82 -4.38 12.66
N ALA A 29 1.34 -5.30 13.46
CA ALA A 29 2.62 -5.13 14.11
C ALA A 29 3.82 -5.18 13.16
N ASN A 30 3.69 -5.92 12.05
CA ASN A 30 4.75 -6.05 11.06
C ASN A 30 4.16 -6.35 9.67
N ARG A 31 5.03 -6.40 8.66
CA ARG A 31 4.64 -6.65 7.28
C ARG A 31 3.93 -7.99 7.12
N PHE A 32 4.39 -9.03 7.81
CA PHE A 32 3.77 -10.36 7.74
C PHE A 32 2.30 -10.30 8.16
N VAL A 33 2.00 -9.65 9.30
CA VAL A 33 0.63 -9.49 9.79
C VAL A 33 -0.20 -8.67 8.80
N PHE A 34 0.35 -7.60 8.27
CA PHE A 34 -0.34 -6.74 7.31
C PHE A 34 -0.75 -7.52 6.05
N GLU A 35 0.15 -8.32 5.50
CA GLU A 35 -0.13 -9.16 4.33
C GLU A 35 -1.08 -10.31 4.64
N PHE A 36 -0.96 -10.88 5.83
CA PHE A 36 -1.77 -12.02 6.24
C PHE A 36 -3.25 -11.68 6.33
N ILE A 37 -3.59 -10.51 6.86
CA ILE A 37 -4.99 -10.14 7.11
C ILE A 37 -5.70 -9.54 5.91
N GLY A 38 -5.03 -9.27 4.82
CA GLY A 38 -5.72 -8.73 3.63
C GLY A 38 -4.81 -8.49 2.45
N VAL A 39 -5.45 -8.29 1.30
CA VAL A 39 -4.75 -7.92 0.07
C VAL A 39 -4.06 -6.57 0.26
N SER A 40 -2.84 -6.47 -0.19
CA SER A 40 -2.02 -5.28 -0.02
C SER A 40 -1.08 -5.07 -1.19
N ASN A 41 -0.69 -3.81 -1.37
CA ASN A 41 0.41 -3.44 -2.24
C ASN A 41 1.59 -3.05 -1.36
N PHE A 42 2.79 -3.52 -1.71
CA PHE A 42 4.02 -3.12 -1.04
C PHE A 42 4.97 -2.43 -2.00
N PHE A 43 5.57 -1.35 -1.52
CA PHE A 43 6.56 -0.60 -2.26
C PHE A 43 7.77 -0.40 -1.37
N THR A 44 8.96 -0.67 -1.90
CA THR A 44 10.19 -0.31 -1.21
C THR A 44 10.56 1.12 -1.58
N LEU A 45 10.64 1.99 -0.59
CA LEU A 45 11.07 3.36 -0.75
C LEU A 45 12.54 3.49 -0.32
N SER A 46 13.30 4.25 -1.08
CA SER A 46 14.70 4.57 -0.77
C SER A 46 14.85 6.08 -0.60
N ARG A 47 15.62 6.48 0.39
CA ARG A 47 15.90 7.89 0.64
C ARG A 47 17.05 8.36 -0.26
N LEU A 48 16.75 9.26 -1.18
CA LEU A 48 17.70 9.79 -2.15
C LEU A 48 17.70 11.31 -2.08
N GLY A 49 18.78 11.89 -1.57
CA GLY A 49 18.92 13.34 -1.51
C GLY A 49 17.88 14.06 -0.66
N GLY A 50 17.35 13.42 0.38
CA GLY A 50 16.32 13.97 1.25
C GLY A 50 14.90 13.59 0.88
N ASP A 51 14.67 13.03 -0.30
CA ASP A 51 13.37 12.56 -0.76
C ASP A 51 13.28 11.04 -0.64
N TRP A 52 12.06 10.55 -0.37
CA TRP A 52 11.77 9.13 -0.44
C TRP A 52 11.26 8.79 -1.84
N CYS A 53 11.93 7.85 -2.51
CA CYS A 53 11.66 7.52 -3.90
C CYS A 53 11.29 6.05 -4.06
N PHE A 54 10.37 5.78 -4.99
CA PHE A 54 9.97 4.41 -5.33
C PHE A 54 11.08 3.70 -6.09
N ALA A 55 11.38 2.46 -5.69
CA ALA A 55 12.33 1.56 -6.38
C ALA A 55 13.68 2.21 -6.72
N GLY A 56 14.14 3.14 -5.89
CA GLY A 56 15.39 3.85 -6.13
C GLY A 56 15.37 4.82 -7.32
N ASN A 57 14.21 5.13 -7.86
CA ASN A 57 14.06 6.02 -9.00
C ASN A 57 13.78 7.46 -8.53
N ARG A 58 14.75 8.36 -8.76
CA ARG A 58 14.65 9.77 -8.34
C ARG A 58 13.48 10.54 -8.98
N ASN A 59 12.96 10.05 -10.09
CA ASN A 59 11.83 10.67 -10.76
C ASN A 59 10.48 10.27 -10.16
N LEU A 60 10.48 9.28 -9.29
CA LEU A 60 9.26 8.74 -8.66
C LEU A 60 9.29 9.04 -7.16
N VAL A 61 9.02 10.28 -6.82
CA VAL A 61 9.06 10.77 -5.44
C VAL A 61 7.72 10.45 -4.74
N PHE A 62 7.83 9.88 -3.54
CA PHE A 62 6.69 9.77 -2.64
C PHE A 62 6.50 11.12 -1.93
N ASP A 63 5.34 11.73 -2.10
CA ASP A 63 5.03 13.05 -1.56
C ASP A 63 4.44 13.02 -0.14
N GLY A 64 4.25 11.84 0.43
CA GLY A 64 3.77 11.69 1.79
C GLY A 64 4.91 11.74 2.82
N THR A 65 4.53 11.50 4.08
CA THR A 65 5.48 11.51 5.20
C THR A 65 5.87 10.10 5.59
N VAL A 66 7.17 9.83 5.58
CA VAL A 66 7.75 8.59 6.12
C VAL A 66 8.19 8.85 7.57
N PRO A 67 7.88 7.96 8.52
CA PRO A 67 8.31 8.14 9.91
C PRO A 67 9.83 8.32 10.02
N ALA A 68 10.25 9.26 10.86
CA ALA A 68 11.66 9.64 11.01
C ALA A 68 12.55 8.48 11.48
N GLN A 69 11.96 7.49 12.14
CA GLN A 69 12.69 6.30 12.59
C GLN A 69 13.37 5.53 11.46
N PHE A 70 12.92 5.70 10.22
CA PHE A 70 13.48 5.02 9.05
C PHE A 70 14.57 5.84 8.33
N ASP A 71 14.80 7.09 8.72
CA ASP A 71 15.76 7.98 8.07
C ASP A 71 17.17 7.40 8.04
N LYS A 72 17.59 6.79 9.13
CA LYS A 72 18.94 6.23 9.27
C LYS A 72 19.15 4.99 8.42
N ALA A 73 18.13 4.15 8.30
CA ALA A 73 18.21 2.95 7.45
C ALA A 73 18.23 3.31 5.96
N GLY A 74 17.61 4.43 5.58
CA GLY A 74 17.56 4.89 4.20
C GLY A 74 16.66 4.09 3.28
N THR A 75 15.97 3.09 3.81
CA THR A 75 14.96 2.29 3.11
C THR A 75 13.81 1.97 4.05
N VAL A 76 12.63 1.77 3.46
CA VAL A 76 11.43 1.39 4.19
C VAL A 76 10.47 0.66 3.25
N ASP A 77 9.72 -0.29 3.77
CA ASP A 77 8.63 -0.91 3.02
C ASP A 77 7.32 -0.23 3.38
N MET A 78 6.64 0.29 2.37
CA MET A 78 5.35 0.94 2.52
C MET A 78 4.25 -0.01 2.05
N GLY A 79 3.34 -0.35 2.95
CA GLY A 79 2.16 -1.18 2.65
C GLY A 79 0.92 -0.31 2.51
N VAL A 80 0.14 -0.54 1.46
CA VAL A 80 -1.09 0.20 1.21
C VAL A 80 -2.17 -0.76 0.74
N ARG A 81 -3.34 -0.67 1.35
CA ARG A 81 -4.50 -1.44 0.90
C ARG A 81 -5.00 -0.92 -0.45
N PRO A 82 -5.53 -1.79 -1.32
CA PRO A 82 -6.05 -1.35 -2.61
C PRO A 82 -7.10 -0.25 -2.53
N ASN A 83 -7.95 -0.27 -1.50
CA ASN A 83 -8.98 0.74 -1.29
C ASN A 83 -8.43 2.04 -0.68
N ASN A 84 -7.17 2.07 -0.28
CA ASN A 84 -6.49 3.25 0.23
C ASN A 84 -5.57 3.91 -0.81
N ILE A 85 -5.62 3.43 -2.04
CA ILE A 85 -5.01 4.12 -3.17
C ILE A 85 -6.12 4.80 -3.94
N THR A 86 -6.01 6.10 -4.13
CA THR A 86 -6.99 6.89 -4.89
C THR A 86 -6.36 7.48 -6.13
N PHE A 87 -7.18 7.83 -7.10
CA PHE A 87 -6.72 8.51 -8.30
C PHE A 87 -6.81 10.02 -8.10
N ASP A 88 -5.68 10.68 -8.24
CA ASP A 88 -5.56 12.13 -8.10
C ASP A 88 -4.75 12.67 -9.28
N PRO A 89 -5.34 13.48 -10.17
CA PRO A 89 -4.62 14.04 -11.31
C PRO A 89 -3.41 14.89 -10.92
N ALA A 90 -3.40 15.44 -9.70
CA ALA A 90 -2.30 16.25 -9.20
C ALA A 90 -1.11 15.42 -8.73
N SER A 91 -1.28 14.11 -8.55
CA SER A 91 -0.18 13.24 -8.08
C SER A 91 0.93 13.15 -9.14
N PRO A 92 2.19 13.28 -8.73
CA PRO A 92 3.33 13.08 -9.64
C PRO A 92 3.56 11.60 -9.97
N VAL A 93 2.99 10.69 -9.20
CA VAL A 93 3.12 9.24 -9.40
C VAL A 93 2.10 8.81 -10.45
N LYS A 94 2.55 8.69 -11.70
CA LYS A 94 1.67 8.33 -12.82
C LYS A 94 1.72 6.84 -13.09
N ALA A 95 0.54 6.27 -13.34
CA ALA A 95 0.39 4.86 -13.66
C ALA A 95 -0.57 4.71 -14.85
N LYS A 96 -0.48 3.57 -15.52
CA LYS A 96 -1.36 3.26 -16.64
C LYS A 96 -2.34 2.16 -16.27
N VAL A 97 -3.62 2.39 -16.51
CA VAL A 97 -4.65 1.38 -16.26
C VAL A 97 -4.49 0.26 -17.28
N LYS A 98 -4.21 -0.95 -16.81
CA LYS A 98 -4.08 -2.14 -17.65
C LYS A 98 -5.39 -2.87 -17.82
N ARG A 99 -6.20 -2.90 -16.78
CA ARG A 99 -7.53 -3.48 -16.82
C ARG A 99 -8.36 -2.97 -15.65
N SER A 100 -9.67 -3.02 -15.83
CA SER A 100 -10.63 -2.77 -14.77
C SER A 100 -11.65 -3.89 -14.73
N VAL A 101 -12.05 -4.30 -13.54
CA VAL A 101 -13.00 -5.38 -13.33
C VAL A 101 -14.11 -4.87 -12.43
N PHE A 102 -15.35 -4.95 -12.92
CA PHE A 102 -16.52 -4.62 -12.11
C PHE A 102 -16.94 -5.83 -11.29
N LEU A 103 -16.98 -5.67 -9.97
CA LEU A 103 -17.33 -6.72 -9.03
C LEU A 103 -18.70 -6.48 -8.35
N GLY A 104 -19.54 -5.68 -8.95
CA GLY A 104 -20.87 -5.35 -8.43
C GLY A 104 -20.85 -4.12 -7.50
N SER A 105 -20.26 -4.23 -6.31
CA SER A 105 -20.13 -3.12 -5.38
C SER A 105 -18.83 -2.33 -5.55
N GLU A 106 -17.87 -2.88 -6.26
CA GLU A 106 -16.54 -2.31 -6.41
C GLU A 106 -15.99 -2.48 -7.81
N TYR A 107 -15.09 -1.57 -8.21
CA TYR A 107 -14.19 -1.74 -9.33
C TYR A 107 -12.80 -2.07 -8.82
N ASP A 108 -12.21 -3.14 -9.35
CA ASP A 108 -10.80 -3.44 -9.20
C ASP A 108 -10.05 -2.90 -10.43
N TYR A 109 -9.07 -2.03 -10.17
CA TYR A 109 -8.19 -1.52 -11.20
C TYR A 109 -6.81 -2.13 -11.02
N PHE A 110 -6.25 -2.62 -12.12
CA PHE A 110 -4.86 -3.09 -12.16
C PHE A 110 -4.09 -2.07 -12.97
N VAL A 111 -3.22 -1.34 -12.29
CA VAL A 111 -2.47 -0.25 -12.91
C VAL A 111 -0.99 -0.59 -12.92
N GLU A 112 -0.29 -0.21 -13.98
CA GLU A 112 1.15 -0.42 -14.10
C GLU A 112 1.88 0.86 -13.71
N PHE A 113 2.81 0.69 -12.80
CA PHE A 113 3.63 1.75 -12.27
C PHE A 113 5.04 1.19 -12.03
N ASP A 114 6.03 1.83 -12.63
CA ASP A 114 7.44 1.44 -12.53
C ASP A 114 7.68 -0.06 -12.82
N GLY A 115 7.04 -0.57 -13.88
CA GLY A 115 7.22 -1.95 -14.33
C GLY A 115 6.52 -3.00 -13.47
N ARG A 116 5.68 -2.61 -12.52
CA ARG A 116 4.95 -3.53 -11.66
C ARG A 116 3.47 -3.24 -11.66
N GLU A 117 2.68 -4.27 -11.38
CA GLU A 117 1.22 -4.14 -11.29
C GLU A 117 0.81 -3.76 -9.86
N VAL A 118 -0.05 -2.76 -9.76
CA VAL A 118 -0.61 -2.28 -8.51
C VAL A 118 -2.13 -2.40 -8.58
N ARG A 119 -2.73 -2.96 -7.54
CA ARG A 119 -4.17 -3.12 -7.45
C ARG A 119 -4.79 -1.94 -6.71
N VAL A 120 -5.78 -1.31 -7.33
CA VAL A 120 -6.56 -0.20 -6.77
C VAL A 120 -8.02 -0.61 -6.74
N GLN A 121 -8.70 -0.35 -5.64
CA GLN A 121 -10.08 -0.72 -5.46
C GLN A 121 -10.91 0.52 -5.16
N LYS A 122 -11.98 0.73 -5.94
CA LYS A 122 -12.89 1.88 -5.76
C LYS A 122 -14.32 1.38 -5.57
N ASN A 123 -15.05 2.04 -4.70
CA ASN A 123 -16.48 1.81 -4.58
C ASN A 123 -17.16 2.15 -5.92
N ALA A 124 -17.98 1.22 -6.42
CA ALA A 124 -18.60 1.39 -7.74
C ALA A 124 -19.58 2.56 -7.79
N PHE A 125 -20.31 2.82 -6.71
CA PHE A 125 -21.22 3.94 -6.62
C PHE A 125 -20.48 5.27 -6.71
N ASP A 126 -19.39 5.41 -5.96
CA ASP A 126 -18.58 6.62 -5.99
C ASP A 126 -17.93 6.84 -7.36
N ALA A 127 -17.44 5.78 -7.98
CA ALA A 127 -16.84 5.84 -9.31
C ALA A 127 -17.85 6.31 -10.36
N MET A 128 -19.09 5.82 -10.30
CA MET A 128 -20.15 6.21 -11.22
C MET A 128 -20.65 7.64 -10.98
N GLN A 129 -20.70 8.07 -9.73
CA GLN A 129 -21.15 9.43 -9.37
C GLN A 129 -20.21 10.52 -9.85
N THR A 130 -18.92 10.26 -9.88
CA THR A 130 -17.94 11.21 -10.38
C THR A 130 -17.90 11.29 -11.91
N GLY A 131 -18.70 10.46 -12.59
CA GLY A 131 -18.88 10.51 -14.04
C GLY A 131 -17.72 9.96 -14.86
N ALA A 132 -16.68 9.46 -14.22
CA ALA A 132 -15.50 8.96 -14.91
C ALA A 132 -15.05 7.64 -14.30
N VAL A 133 -15.51 6.56 -14.90
CA VAL A 133 -14.91 5.23 -14.66
C VAL A 133 -13.68 5.17 -15.56
N GLU A 134 -12.52 5.03 -14.95
CA GLU A 134 -11.26 4.89 -15.66
C GLU A 134 -11.26 3.61 -16.51
N GLN A 135 -10.67 3.68 -17.69
CA GLN A 135 -10.64 2.58 -18.63
C GLN A 135 -9.23 2.15 -18.97
N GLU A 136 -9.12 0.95 -19.52
CA GLU A 136 -7.84 0.44 -20.02
C GLU A 136 -7.17 1.45 -20.95
N GLY A 137 -5.91 1.72 -20.68
CA GLY A 137 -5.11 2.69 -21.41
C GLY A 137 -5.06 4.08 -20.81
N ASP A 138 -5.95 4.39 -19.85
CA ASP A 138 -5.93 5.70 -19.19
C ASP A 138 -4.68 5.85 -18.32
N THR A 139 -4.16 7.08 -18.25
CA THR A 139 -3.11 7.46 -17.33
C THR A 139 -3.74 8.10 -16.09
N VAL A 140 -3.38 7.60 -14.93
CA VAL A 140 -3.91 8.06 -13.64
C VAL A 140 -2.78 8.48 -12.73
N GLY A 141 -3.05 9.41 -11.82
CA GLY A 141 -2.13 9.75 -10.73
C GLY A 141 -2.52 8.95 -9.49
N LEU A 142 -1.56 8.38 -8.80
CA LEU A 142 -1.80 7.59 -7.59
C LEU A 142 -1.55 8.42 -6.34
N LYS A 143 -2.53 8.41 -5.44
CA LYS A 143 -2.41 8.99 -4.10
C LYS A 143 -2.57 7.88 -3.07
N PHE A 144 -1.64 7.79 -2.15
CA PHE A 144 -1.61 6.76 -1.12
C PHE A 144 -2.14 7.34 0.19
N VAL A 145 -3.22 6.74 0.71
CA VAL A 145 -3.90 7.21 1.92
C VAL A 145 -3.66 6.24 3.05
N GLY A 146 -3.17 6.74 4.20
CA GLY A 146 -2.96 5.92 5.38
C GLY A 146 -2.01 4.73 5.19
N PRO A 147 -0.86 4.90 4.54
CA PRO A 147 0.07 3.78 4.38
C PRO A 147 0.67 3.37 5.71
N GLU A 148 1.03 2.07 5.80
CA GLU A 148 1.79 1.54 6.92
C GLU A 148 3.24 1.33 6.50
N PHE A 149 4.17 1.56 7.43
CA PHE A 149 5.60 1.50 7.15
C PHE A 149 6.27 0.44 8.01
N TYR A 150 7.10 -0.38 7.39
CA TYR A 150 7.83 -1.46 8.05
C TYR A 150 9.29 -1.46 7.62
N PRO A 151 10.21 -1.95 8.47
CA PRO A 151 11.60 -2.11 8.05
C PRO A 151 11.69 -2.98 6.80
N THR A 152 12.59 -2.61 5.89
CA THR A 152 12.88 -3.43 4.73
C THR A 152 13.53 -4.74 5.19
N ALA A 153 13.08 -5.86 4.62
CA ALA A 153 13.60 -7.19 4.97
C ALA A 153 15.13 -7.24 4.88
N GLY A 154 15.76 -7.78 5.92
CA GLY A 154 17.22 -7.82 6.05
C GLY A 154 17.83 -6.58 6.69
N LYS A 155 17.03 -5.54 7.00
CA LYS A 155 17.49 -4.32 7.69
C LYS A 155 16.75 -4.07 9.00
N GLU A 156 16.05 -5.04 9.49
CA GLU A 156 15.24 -4.95 10.71
C GLU A 156 16.09 -4.74 11.96
N GLU A 157 17.35 -5.13 11.92
CA GLU A 157 18.29 -5.02 13.04
C GLU A 157 19.08 -3.70 13.03
N ALA A 158 18.89 -2.86 12.05
CA ALA A 158 19.60 -1.58 11.93
C ALA A 158 18.94 -0.46 12.75
N VAL A 159 18.37 -0.81 13.89
CA VAL A 159 17.72 0.13 14.80
C VAL A 159 18.75 0.72 15.76
#